data_c489414432e1c812291688c1a0580e8a
#
_entry.id   c489414432e1c812291688c1a0580e8a
#
_cell.length_a   1.000
_cell.length_b   1.000
_cell.length_c   1.000
_cell.angle_alpha   90.00
_cell.angle_beta   90.00
_cell.angle_gamma   90.00
#
_symmetry.space_group_name_H-M   'P 1'
#
loop_
_entity.id
_entity.type
_entity.pdbx_description
1 polymer ?
#
loop_
_entity_poly.entity_id
_entity_poly.type
_entity_poly.pdbx_seq_one_letter_code
_entity_poly.pdbx_strand_id
1 'polypeptide(L)'
;MKIIIPKFEIIEQQYNKETLLVDMFKHIEICGRTCYKSEDKITEKSYEKFVEMLTKSEHGAMLEHGTVYLTIPLGTPIDDPQYMWKRDIVNFFNQNKFSVVKEKTINETVDVEIKGYGMHTQAYARFYFITTNWRVIVESKDKAIVKYFSDNFHLEKETLKSSVLQWMTPPTEDHEKRYTVRFTYHLAVARDVNRHRVQSIGEESTRYCNYSKEKFGKELNVIEPIWFTDDEKKILHNENDHMSFKEMCELIARGTDFPTMKQVDYWMFANLACEYAYMMNTTQFGENNWTAQKGSLMLPLDTKTESIHTAFVSDWAHFFNLRALGTTGSPRPSAKEVAWPLMIEFMSRGYISTSDINSAKYAQIIEKFDDIEDYIKL
;
A
#
# COMPACT_ATOMS: atom_id res chain seq x y z
N MET A 1 -1.30 27.89 -3.71
CA MET A 1 -1.10 26.57 -4.33
C MET A 1 0.37 26.20 -4.25
N LYS A 2 0.69 25.00 -3.80
CA LYS A 2 2.08 24.52 -3.69
C LYS A 2 2.33 23.37 -4.67
N ILE A 3 3.49 23.40 -5.33
CA ILE A 3 3.89 22.37 -6.30
C ILE A 3 4.73 21.31 -5.59
N ILE A 4 4.40 20.04 -5.81
CA ILE A 4 5.02 18.87 -5.18
C ILE A 4 5.56 17.95 -6.26
N ILE A 5 6.77 17.46 -6.07
CA ILE A 5 7.37 16.43 -6.92
C ILE A 5 6.82 15.06 -6.49
N PRO A 6 6.38 14.21 -7.44
CA PRO A 6 5.91 12.88 -7.11
C PRO A 6 7.04 12.03 -6.52
N LYS A 7 6.70 11.17 -5.57
CA LYS A 7 7.68 10.30 -4.91
C LYS A 7 7.04 9.04 -4.35
N PHE A 8 7.88 8.10 -3.96
CA PHE A 8 7.50 6.93 -3.18
C PHE A 8 8.42 6.79 -1.96
N GLU A 9 7.96 6.03 -1.00
CA GLU A 9 8.73 5.65 0.20
C GLU A 9 8.36 4.21 0.57
N ILE A 10 9.36 3.35 0.74
CA ILE A 10 9.16 2.00 1.27
C ILE A 10 9.11 2.09 2.79
N ILE A 11 7.99 1.68 3.37
CA ILE A 11 7.77 1.68 4.82
C ILE A 11 7.94 0.25 5.33
N GLU A 12 9.03 0.00 6.04
CA GLU A 12 9.35 -1.32 6.54
C GLU A 12 8.65 -1.60 7.87
N GLN A 13 7.90 -2.69 7.93
CA GLN A 13 7.44 -3.23 9.20
C GLN A 13 8.63 -3.87 9.91
N GLN A 14 8.81 -3.56 11.19
CA GLN A 14 9.83 -4.18 12.02
C GLN A 14 9.38 -5.58 12.48
N TYR A 15 10.35 -6.47 12.72
CA TYR A 15 10.08 -7.86 13.08
C TYR A 15 10.98 -8.33 14.21
N ASN A 16 11.02 -7.57 15.31
CA ASN A 16 11.71 -7.98 16.51
C ASN A 16 11.02 -9.19 17.14
N LYS A 17 11.74 -10.26 17.39
CA LYS A 17 11.19 -11.52 17.91
C LYS A 17 10.39 -11.34 19.20
N GLU A 18 10.77 -10.38 20.05
CA GLU A 18 10.12 -10.11 21.33
C GLU A 18 8.93 -9.16 21.21
N THR A 19 8.85 -8.37 20.12
CA THR A 19 7.87 -7.28 19.95
C THR A 19 7.06 -7.38 18.67
N LEU A 20 7.01 -8.55 18.03
CA LEU A 20 6.36 -8.76 16.72
C LEU A 20 4.96 -8.14 16.61
N LEU A 21 4.13 -8.34 17.63
CA LEU A 21 2.76 -7.81 17.65
C LEU A 21 2.75 -6.28 17.79
N VAL A 22 3.63 -5.74 18.62
CA VAL A 22 3.79 -4.28 18.83
C VAL A 22 4.31 -3.61 17.57
N ASP A 23 5.31 -4.19 16.94
CA ASP A 23 5.91 -3.69 15.70
C ASP A 23 4.89 -3.66 14.56
N MET A 24 4.08 -4.71 14.45
CA MET A 24 2.98 -4.77 13.49
C MET A 24 1.91 -3.70 13.79
N PHE A 25 1.53 -3.48 15.05
CA PHE A 25 0.53 -2.47 15.41
C PHE A 25 1.04 -1.05 15.15
N LYS A 26 2.31 -0.77 15.41
CA LYS A 26 2.95 0.50 15.05
C LYS A 26 2.92 0.71 13.52
N HIS A 27 3.19 -0.34 12.76
CA HIS A 27 3.11 -0.28 11.30
C HIS A 27 1.69 0.01 10.81
N ILE A 28 0.66 -0.66 11.36
CA ILE A 28 -0.75 -0.37 11.07
C ILE A 28 -1.09 1.09 11.39
N GLU A 29 -0.61 1.62 12.52
CA GLU A 29 -0.84 3.01 12.89
C GLU A 29 -0.22 3.99 11.88
N ILE A 30 1.03 3.78 11.47
CA ILE A 30 1.70 4.60 10.43
C ILE A 30 0.86 4.61 9.16
N CYS A 31 0.45 3.43 8.68
CA CYS A 31 -0.37 3.29 7.49
C CYS A 31 -1.72 4.01 7.61
N GLY A 32 -2.43 3.78 8.69
CA GLY A 32 -3.75 4.38 8.89
C GLY A 32 -3.72 5.90 9.07
N ARG A 33 -2.70 6.43 9.73
CA ARG A 33 -2.58 7.88 9.94
C ARG A 33 -2.22 8.63 8.66
N THR A 34 -1.55 8.00 7.71
CA THR A 34 -1.34 8.56 6.37
C THR A 34 -2.69 8.92 5.70
N CYS A 35 -3.70 8.05 5.82
CA CYS A 35 -5.02 8.28 5.23
C CYS A 35 -5.78 9.47 5.85
N TYR A 36 -5.53 9.78 7.12
CA TYR A 36 -6.21 10.83 7.87
C TYR A 36 -5.34 12.06 8.11
N LYS A 37 -4.11 12.07 7.58
CA LYS A 37 -3.13 13.14 7.84
C LYS A 37 -3.04 13.47 9.33
N SER A 38 -2.75 12.45 10.12
CA SER A 38 -2.71 12.54 11.59
C SER A 38 -1.44 11.92 12.18
N GLU A 39 -0.35 11.93 11.40
CA GLU A 39 0.97 11.43 11.80
C GLU A 39 1.53 12.18 13.00
N ASP A 40 1.14 13.45 13.16
CA ASP A 40 1.41 14.29 14.33
C ASP A 40 0.93 13.70 15.67
N LYS A 41 0.02 12.73 15.63
CA LYS A 41 -0.53 12.05 16.80
C LYS A 41 0.16 10.75 17.16
N ILE A 42 1.17 10.34 16.40
CA ILE A 42 1.95 9.14 16.71
C ILE A 42 2.79 9.40 17.96
N THR A 43 2.63 8.54 18.94
CA THR A 43 3.41 8.52 20.17
C THR A 43 3.88 7.09 20.45
N GLU A 44 4.72 6.89 21.49
CA GLU A 44 5.29 5.58 21.80
C GLU A 44 4.23 4.47 21.97
N LYS A 45 3.04 4.80 22.49
CA LYS A 45 1.96 3.83 22.79
C LYS A 45 0.62 4.13 22.09
N SER A 46 0.57 5.09 21.16
CA SER A 46 -0.67 5.46 20.49
C SER A 46 -1.26 4.35 19.63
N TYR A 47 -0.42 3.42 19.14
CA TYR A 47 -0.82 2.29 18.32
C TYR A 47 -1.89 1.40 18.99
N GLU A 48 -1.84 1.23 20.33
CA GLU A 48 -2.79 0.38 21.06
C GLU A 48 -4.23 0.88 20.86
N LYS A 49 -4.48 2.14 21.20
CA LYS A 49 -5.80 2.77 21.06
C LYS A 49 -6.20 2.91 19.60
N PHE A 50 -5.24 3.14 18.70
CA PHE A 50 -5.51 3.30 17.28
C PHE A 50 -5.98 1.99 16.64
N VAL A 51 -5.28 0.87 16.87
CA VAL A 51 -5.68 -0.45 16.35
C VAL A 51 -6.99 -0.93 17.00
N GLU A 52 -7.18 -0.68 18.29
CA GLU A 52 -8.44 -0.97 18.98
C GLU A 52 -9.62 -0.21 18.34
N MET A 53 -9.43 1.09 18.07
CA MET A 53 -10.44 1.92 17.38
C MET A 53 -10.77 1.35 16.00
N LEU A 54 -9.77 1.02 15.18
CA LEU A 54 -9.98 0.44 13.85
C LEU A 54 -10.76 -0.88 13.92
N THR A 55 -10.46 -1.72 14.91
CA THR A 55 -11.13 -2.99 15.12
C THR A 55 -12.59 -2.79 15.53
N LYS A 56 -12.86 -1.85 16.45
CA LYS A 56 -14.23 -1.56 16.93
C LYS A 56 -15.10 -0.87 15.88
N SER A 57 -14.50 0.02 15.07
CA SER A 57 -15.21 0.77 14.02
C SER A 57 -15.36 -0.01 12.71
N GLU A 58 -14.90 -1.24 12.66
CA GLU A 58 -14.92 -2.11 11.47
C GLU A 58 -14.14 -1.52 10.26
N HIS A 59 -13.17 -0.63 10.51
CA HIS A 59 -12.26 -0.11 9.49
C HIS A 59 -11.14 -1.11 9.16
N GLY A 60 -11.56 -2.33 8.79
CA GLY A 60 -10.68 -3.47 8.58
C GLY A 60 -9.64 -3.27 7.48
N ALA A 61 -9.91 -2.38 6.49
CA ALA A 61 -8.95 -2.11 5.41
C ALA A 61 -7.56 -1.69 5.92
N MET A 62 -7.49 -0.88 7.00
CA MET A 62 -6.22 -0.46 7.57
C MET A 62 -5.50 -1.59 8.32
N LEU A 63 -6.24 -2.56 8.86
CA LEU A 63 -5.67 -3.72 9.54
C LEU A 63 -4.95 -4.67 8.55
N GLU A 64 -5.26 -4.58 7.26
CA GLU A 64 -4.60 -5.37 6.22
C GLU A 64 -3.11 -5.00 6.03
N HIS A 65 -2.71 -3.78 6.43
CA HIS A 65 -1.32 -3.34 6.33
C HIS A 65 -0.40 -4.03 7.34
N GLY A 66 -0.92 -4.54 8.44
CA GLY A 66 -0.16 -5.33 9.40
C GLY A 66 0.12 -6.73 8.87
N THR A 67 1.35 -7.00 8.46
CA THR A 67 1.77 -8.32 7.97
C THR A 67 2.06 -9.27 9.13
N VAL A 68 1.56 -10.49 9.02
CA VAL A 68 1.78 -11.57 9.98
C VAL A 68 2.46 -12.75 9.30
N TYR A 69 3.55 -13.22 9.89
CA TYR A 69 4.23 -14.42 9.47
C TYR A 69 4.06 -15.50 10.53
N LEU A 70 3.67 -16.70 10.10
CA LEU A 70 3.50 -17.86 10.99
C LEU A 70 4.33 -19.03 10.46
N THR A 71 4.99 -19.74 11.37
CA THR A 71 5.63 -21.01 11.07
C THR A 71 4.97 -22.11 11.90
N ILE A 72 4.24 -22.99 11.24
CA ILE A 72 3.51 -24.07 11.88
C ILE A 72 4.20 -25.41 11.60
N PRO A 73 4.85 -26.02 12.60
CA PRO A 73 5.35 -27.39 12.46
C PRO A 73 4.17 -28.37 12.54
N LEU A 74 4.07 -29.23 11.54
CA LEU A 74 3.07 -30.30 11.49
C LEU A 74 3.79 -31.65 11.52
N GLY A 75 3.67 -32.36 12.62
CA GLY A 75 4.15 -33.74 12.78
C GLY A 75 3.28 -34.75 12.06
N THR A 76 3.34 -36.00 12.47
CA THR A 76 2.40 -37.02 11.99
C THR A 76 1.16 -37.08 12.89
N PRO A 77 0.02 -37.65 12.42
CA PRO A 77 -1.18 -37.81 13.26
C PRO A 77 -0.96 -38.60 14.54
N ILE A 78 0.10 -39.41 14.58
CA ILE A 78 0.43 -40.28 15.72
C ILE A 78 1.27 -39.54 16.75
N ASP A 79 2.20 -38.67 16.28
CA ASP A 79 3.23 -38.04 17.13
C ASP A 79 2.85 -36.60 17.55
N ASP A 80 1.90 -35.98 16.89
CA ASP A 80 1.48 -34.60 17.17
C ASP A 80 0.05 -34.57 17.72
N PRO A 81 -0.13 -34.39 19.04
CA PRO A 81 -1.45 -34.29 19.66
C PRO A 81 -2.31 -33.14 19.11
N GLN A 82 -1.67 -32.14 18.50
CA GLN A 82 -2.33 -30.98 17.90
C GLN A 82 -2.47 -31.10 16.36
N TYR A 83 -2.15 -32.26 15.79
CA TYR A 83 -2.11 -32.46 14.33
C TYR A 83 -3.39 -31.98 13.62
N MET A 84 -4.55 -32.46 14.07
CA MET A 84 -5.83 -32.12 13.44
C MET A 84 -6.09 -30.61 13.46
N TRP A 85 -5.85 -30.00 14.60
CA TRP A 85 -6.04 -28.57 14.79
C TRP A 85 -5.05 -27.72 13.98
N LYS A 86 -3.75 -28.04 13.96
CA LYS A 86 -2.75 -27.39 13.11
C LYS A 86 -3.10 -27.51 11.63
N ARG A 87 -3.49 -28.71 11.18
CA ARG A 87 -3.92 -28.95 9.81
C ARG A 87 -5.12 -28.07 9.44
N ASP A 88 -6.09 -27.93 10.31
CA ASP A 88 -7.29 -27.14 10.04
C ASP A 88 -6.97 -25.64 9.98
N ILE A 89 -6.04 -25.14 10.79
CA ILE A 89 -5.53 -23.78 10.69
C ILE A 89 -4.78 -23.56 9.36
N VAL A 90 -3.91 -24.48 8.95
CA VAL A 90 -3.22 -24.41 7.66
C VAL A 90 -4.23 -24.39 6.51
N ASN A 91 -5.25 -25.24 6.56
CA ASN A 91 -6.33 -25.27 5.56
C ASN A 91 -7.11 -23.96 5.50
N PHE A 92 -7.39 -23.33 6.65
CA PHE A 92 -8.02 -22.03 6.71
C PHE A 92 -7.21 -20.97 5.95
N PHE A 93 -5.93 -20.84 6.24
CA PHE A 93 -5.09 -19.87 5.56
C PHE A 93 -4.90 -20.21 4.08
N ASN A 94 -4.84 -21.49 3.72
CA ASN A 94 -4.71 -21.92 2.33
C ASN A 94 -5.95 -21.58 1.47
N GLN A 95 -7.13 -21.52 2.09
CA GLN A 95 -8.37 -21.11 1.42
C GLN A 95 -8.60 -19.60 1.45
N ASN A 96 -7.83 -18.86 2.24
CA ASN A 96 -8.00 -17.43 2.40
C ASN A 96 -7.21 -16.67 1.32
N LYS A 97 -7.91 -15.87 0.50
CA LYS A 97 -7.31 -15.11 -0.60
C LYS A 97 -6.29 -14.03 -0.19
N PHE A 98 -6.22 -13.68 1.08
CA PHE A 98 -5.25 -12.72 1.62
C PHE A 98 -4.07 -13.39 2.31
N SER A 99 -3.93 -14.69 2.11
CA SER A 99 -2.86 -15.49 2.72
C SER A 99 -2.13 -16.28 1.66
N VAL A 100 -0.82 -16.45 1.86
CA VAL A 100 0.02 -17.36 1.07
C VAL A 100 0.58 -18.41 2.01
N VAL A 101 0.45 -19.67 1.64
CA VAL A 101 0.94 -20.82 2.40
C VAL A 101 1.98 -21.56 1.55
N LYS A 102 3.19 -21.69 2.07
CA LYS A 102 4.25 -22.51 1.48
C LYS A 102 4.53 -23.70 2.40
N GLU A 103 4.74 -24.87 1.82
CA GLU A 103 5.08 -26.09 2.55
C GLU A 103 6.54 -26.45 2.27
N LYS A 104 7.26 -26.85 3.34
CA LYS A 104 8.60 -27.40 3.24
C LYS A 104 8.66 -28.69 4.06
N THR A 105 9.03 -29.77 3.42
CA THR A 105 9.27 -31.04 4.11
C THR A 105 10.74 -31.14 4.46
N ILE A 106 11.04 -31.31 5.74
CA ILE A 106 12.40 -31.61 6.21
C ILE A 106 12.45 -33.10 6.46
N ASN A 107 13.27 -33.79 5.67
CA ASN A 107 13.55 -35.21 5.88
C ASN A 107 14.69 -35.34 6.90
N GLU A 108 14.36 -35.36 8.18
CA GLU A 108 15.30 -35.79 9.21
C GLU A 108 15.03 -37.27 9.49
N THR A 109 16.06 -38.10 9.36
CA THR A 109 16.02 -39.46 9.83
C THR A 109 16.14 -39.41 11.34
N VAL A 110 15.01 -39.38 12.04
CA VAL A 110 14.99 -39.49 13.49
C VAL A 110 14.85 -40.99 13.80
N ASP A 111 15.88 -41.57 14.40
CA ASP A 111 15.81 -42.92 14.96
C ASP A 111 14.87 -42.87 16.17
N VAL A 112 13.61 -43.21 15.95
CA VAL A 112 12.64 -43.38 17.05
C VAL A 112 12.67 -44.83 17.46
N GLU A 113 13.29 -45.12 18.57
CA GLU A 113 13.22 -46.42 19.22
C GLU A 113 11.79 -46.61 19.80
N ILE A 114 10.94 -47.30 19.07
CA ILE A 114 9.65 -47.74 19.61
C ILE A 114 9.97 -48.89 20.58
N LYS A 115 9.78 -48.64 21.89
CA LYS A 115 9.98 -49.65 22.93
C LYS A 115 9.30 -50.95 22.56
N GLY A 116 10.09 -51.96 22.16
CA GLY A 116 9.67 -53.33 21.95
C GLY A 116 9.61 -53.83 20.49
N TYR A 117 9.79 -52.99 19.49
CA TYR A 117 9.89 -53.38 18.09
C TYR A 117 10.95 -52.50 17.41
N GLY A 118 12.09 -53.08 17.05
CA GLY A 118 13.17 -52.39 16.36
C GLY A 118 12.78 -51.97 14.93
N MET A 119 11.83 -51.06 14.81
CA MET A 119 11.44 -50.43 13.54
C MET A 119 12.00 -49.02 13.52
N HIS A 120 12.90 -48.76 12.59
CA HIS A 120 13.31 -47.42 12.20
C HIS A 120 12.19 -46.76 11.38
N THR A 121 11.51 -45.79 11.94
CA THR A 121 10.55 -44.99 11.19
C THR A 121 11.20 -43.66 10.79
N GLN A 122 11.18 -43.37 9.52
CA GLN A 122 11.51 -42.01 9.04
C GLN A 122 10.40 -41.05 9.50
N ALA A 123 10.72 -40.17 10.40
CA ALA A 123 9.82 -39.08 10.78
C ALA A 123 9.99 -37.93 9.78
N TYR A 124 8.92 -37.60 9.09
CA TYR A 124 8.89 -36.43 8.20
C TYR A 124 8.30 -35.26 9.00
N ALA A 125 9.10 -34.24 9.24
CA ALA A 125 8.57 -32.98 9.77
C ALA A 125 8.19 -32.06 8.59
N ARG A 126 6.94 -31.65 8.57
CA ARG A 126 6.45 -30.64 7.62
C ARG A 126 6.37 -29.30 8.32
N PHE A 127 6.81 -28.26 7.63
CA PHE A 127 6.66 -26.89 8.10
C PHE A 127 5.81 -26.12 7.10
N TYR A 128 4.83 -25.39 7.62
CA TYR A 128 4.02 -24.47 6.86
C TYR A 128 4.41 -23.05 7.18
N PHE A 129 4.84 -22.32 6.16
CA PHE A 129 5.21 -20.91 6.22
C PHE A 129 4.06 -20.09 5.68
N ILE A 130 3.39 -19.38 6.56
CA ILE A 130 2.15 -18.67 6.25
C ILE A 130 2.41 -17.18 6.35
N THR A 131 2.14 -16.45 5.27
CA THR A 131 2.11 -14.99 5.26
C THR A 131 0.67 -14.54 5.11
N THR A 132 0.21 -13.71 6.03
CA THR A 132 -1.14 -13.17 6.05
C THR A 132 -1.13 -11.74 6.59
N ASN A 133 -2.30 -11.20 6.96
CA ASN A 133 -2.42 -9.89 7.58
C ASN A 133 -3.30 -9.94 8.84
N TRP A 134 -3.19 -8.88 9.65
CA TRP A 134 -3.90 -8.80 10.93
C TRP A 134 -5.43 -8.83 10.78
N ARG A 135 -5.98 -8.28 9.69
CA ARG A 135 -7.41 -8.33 9.42
C ARG A 135 -7.94 -9.76 9.37
N VAL A 136 -7.24 -10.65 8.66
CA VAL A 136 -7.62 -12.06 8.54
C VAL A 136 -7.73 -12.73 9.91
N ILE A 137 -6.83 -12.39 10.84
CA ILE A 137 -6.80 -12.97 12.18
C ILE A 137 -7.95 -12.44 13.06
N VAL A 138 -8.25 -11.13 13.01
CA VAL A 138 -9.26 -10.52 13.91
C VAL A 138 -10.66 -10.51 13.33
N GLU A 139 -10.80 -10.44 12.00
CA GLU A 139 -12.08 -10.45 11.30
C GLU A 139 -12.51 -11.82 10.81
N SER A 140 -11.87 -12.90 11.23
CA SER A 140 -12.33 -14.26 10.89
C SER A 140 -13.78 -14.47 11.41
N LYS A 141 -14.63 -13.54 10.98
CA LYS A 141 -16.09 -13.52 11.09
C LYS A 141 -16.73 -14.56 10.19
N ASP A 142 -15.93 -15.36 9.50
CA ASP A 142 -16.51 -16.48 8.80
C ASP A 142 -17.14 -17.38 9.86
N LYS A 143 -18.45 -17.16 10.01
CA LYS A 143 -19.28 -17.92 10.97
C LYS A 143 -19.06 -19.43 10.79
N ALA A 144 -18.65 -19.86 9.59
CA ALA A 144 -18.33 -21.24 9.31
C ALA A 144 -17.06 -21.68 10.05
N ILE A 145 -16.00 -20.85 10.11
CA ILE A 145 -14.74 -21.20 10.77
C ILE A 145 -14.88 -21.08 12.28
N VAL A 146 -15.43 -19.97 12.77
CA VAL A 146 -15.72 -19.83 14.20
C VAL A 146 -16.67 -20.94 14.66
N LYS A 147 -17.68 -21.27 13.85
CA LYS A 147 -18.61 -22.38 14.13
C LYS A 147 -17.89 -23.73 14.06
N TYR A 148 -17.04 -23.96 13.05
CA TYR A 148 -16.29 -25.19 12.92
C TYR A 148 -15.38 -25.43 14.14
N PHE A 149 -14.64 -24.41 14.58
CA PHE A 149 -13.79 -24.48 15.77
C PHE A 149 -14.60 -24.57 17.07
N SER A 150 -15.73 -23.84 17.18
CA SER A 150 -16.65 -23.93 18.31
C SER A 150 -17.29 -25.33 18.41
N ASP A 151 -17.79 -25.84 17.29
CA ASP A 151 -18.52 -27.11 17.27
C ASP A 151 -17.59 -28.33 17.43
N ASN A 152 -16.37 -28.27 16.94
CA ASN A 152 -15.44 -29.42 16.97
C ASN A 152 -14.41 -29.37 18.12
N PHE A 153 -14.08 -28.18 18.62
CA PHE A 153 -13.02 -28.02 19.63
C PHE A 153 -13.41 -27.20 20.86
N HIS A 154 -14.68 -26.75 20.94
CA HIS A 154 -15.20 -25.89 22.01
C HIS A 154 -14.34 -24.65 22.28
N LEU A 155 -13.72 -24.09 21.22
CA LEU A 155 -12.84 -22.93 21.30
C LEU A 155 -13.62 -21.63 21.09
N GLU A 156 -13.52 -20.72 22.05
CA GLU A 156 -14.03 -19.37 21.92
C GLU A 156 -13.13 -18.53 20.97
N LYS A 157 -13.69 -17.46 20.39
CA LYS A 157 -13.05 -16.56 19.44
C LYS A 157 -11.68 -16.03 19.91
N GLU A 158 -11.54 -15.70 21.20
CA GLU A 158 -10.29 -15.23 21.81
C GLU A 158 -9.22 -16.32 21.86
N THR A 159 -9.63 -17.58 21.96
CA THR A 159 -8.72 -18.72 21.98
C THR A 159 -8.09 -18.97 20.61
N LEU A 160 -8.81 -18.76 19.50
CA LEU A 160 -8.23 -18.90 18.16
C LEU A 160 -7.14 -17.86 17.94
N LYS A 161 -7.38 -16.59 18.31
CA LYS A 161 -6.40 -15.51 18.19
C LYS A 161 -5.13 -15.82 18.99
N SER A 162 -5.25 -16.18 20.26
CA SER A 162 -4.11 -16.52 21.12
C SER A 162 -3.36 -17.75 20.61
N SER A 163 -4.08 -18.72 20.07
CA SER A 163 -3.53 -19.95 19.53
C SER A 163 -2.76 -19.76 18.24
N VAL A 164 -3.19 -18.88 17.35
CA VAL A 164 -2.45 -18.55 16.13
C VAL A 164 -1.19 -17.73 16.44
N LEU A 165 -1.27 -16.82 17.40
CA LEU A 165 -0.15 -15.93 17.75
C LEU A 165 1.07 -16.67 18.31
N GLN A 166 0.89 -17.86 18.91
CA GLN A 166 2.03 -18.66 19.39
C GLN A 166 3.00 -19.10 18.28
N TRP A 167 2.53 -19.13 17.01
CA TRP A 167 3.37 -19.45 15.84
C TRP A 167 3.84 -18.23 15.08
N MET A 168 3.58 -17.05 15.60
CA MET A 168 4.05 -15.81 14.98
C MET A 168 5.58 -15.75 15.06
N THR A 169 6.22 -15.44 13.93
CA THR A 169 7.66 -15.44 13.78
C THR A 169 8.10 -14.26 12.91
N PRO A 170 9.37 -13.82 13.02
CA PRO A 170 9.96 -13.00 11.97
C PRO A 170 9.91 -13.69 10.61
N PRO A 171 9.89 -12.95 9.50
CA PRO A 171 9.94 -13.55 8.18
C PRO A 171 11.22 -14.33 7.95
N THR A 172 11.10 -15.51 7.33
CA THR A 172 12.22 -16.30 6.84
C THR A 172 12.26 -16.26 5.32
N GLU A 173 13.27 -16.87 4.70
CA GLU A 173 13.35 -17.03 3.25
C GLU A 173 12.23 -17.93 2.66
N ASP A 174 11.66 -18.80 3.47
CA ASP A 174 10.56 -19.68 3.06
C ASP A 174 9.20 -18.97 3.04
N HIS A 175 9.07 -17.80 3.69
CA HIS A 175 7.85 -17.00 3.64
C HIS A 175 7.75 -16.19 2.34
N GLU A 176 6.53 -16.08 1.78
CA GLU A 176 6.24 -15.03 0.79
C GLU A 176 6.23 -13.68 1.49
N LYS A 177 7.13 -12.77 1.10
CA LYS A 177 7.25 -11.48 1.78
C LYS A 177 6.21 -10.49 1.29
N ARG A 178 5.83 -9.58 2.17
CA ARG A 178 4.97 -8.43 1.85
C ARG A 178 5.73 -7.14 2.12
N TYR A 179 5.57 -6.17 1.24
CA TYR A 179 6.17 -4.84 1.36
C TYR A 179 5.12 -3.76 1.31
N THR A 180 5.37 -2.69 2.06
CA THR A 180 4.51 -1.50 2.13
C THR A 180 5.20 -0.33 1.46
N VAL A 181 4.48 0.35 0.56
CA VAL A 181 4.95 1.54 -0.15
C VAL A 181 3.94 2.66 0.04
N ARG A 182 4.42 3.84 0.40
CA ARG A 182 3.66 5.08 0.39
C ARG A 182 4.00 5.84 -0.88
N PHE A 183 2.99 6.19 -1.66
CA PHE A 183 3.10 7.03 -2.84
C PHE A 183 2.62 8.45 -2.55
N THR A 184 3.29 9.42 -3.16
CA THR A 184 2.83 10.81 -3.29
C THR A 184 2.75 11.10 -4.78
N TYR A 185 1.57 11.34 -5.32
CA TYR A 185 1.33 11.45 -6.76
C TYR A 185 0.02 12.19 -7.07
N HIS A 186 -0.29 12.35 -8.35
CA HIS A 186 -1.55 12.91 -8.81
C HIS A 186 -2.77 12.10 -8.36
N LEU A 187 -3.85 12.76 -8.01
CA LEU A 187 -5.14 12.12 -7.74
C LEU A 187 -5.61 11.26 -8.93
N ALA A 188 -5.31 11.69 -10.18
CA ALA A 188 -5.59 10.91 -11.37
C ALA A 188 -4.82 9.58 -11.41
N VAL A 189 -3.54 9.59 -11.01
CA VAL A 189 -2.68 8.39 -10.99
C VAL A 189 -3.12 7.43 -9.90
N ALA A 190 -3.54 7.95 -8.73
CA ALA A 190 -4.09 7.12 -7.67
C ALA A 190 -5.23 6.21 -8.19
N ARG A 191 -6.11 6.74 -9.04
CA ARG A 191 -7.22 5.97 -9.63
C ARG A 191 -6.75 4.81 -10.51
N ASP A 192 -5.60 4.95 -11.17
CA ASP A 192 -5.01 3.89 -12.00
C ASP A 192 -4.28 2.85 -11.14
N VAL A 193 -3.57 3.30 -10.12
CA VAL A 193 -2.82 2.43 -9.20
C VAL A 193 -3.77 1.65 -8.29
N ASN A 194 -4.82 2.28 -7.78
CA ASN A 194 -5.81 1.64 -6.90
C ASN A 194 -6.65 0.53 -7.60
N ARG A 195 -6.51 0.35 -8.91
CA ARG A 195 -7.11 -0.78 -9.63
C ARG A 195 -6.40 -2.12 -9.41
N HIS A 196 -5.21 -2.11 -8.81
CA HIS A 196 -4.51 -3.32 -8.38
C HIS A 196 -5.13 -3.87 -7.09
N ARG A 197 -6.29 -4.51 -7.22
CA ARG A 197 -7.17 -4.94 -6.11
C ARG A 197 -6.58 -6.03 -5.21
N VAL A 198 -5.50 -6.67 -5.62
CA VAL A 198 -4.76 -7.63 -4.81
C VAL A 198 -3.93 -6.96 -3.72
N GLN A 199 -3.68 -5.66 -3.85
CA GLN A 199 -2.99 -4.86 -2.85
C GLN A 199 -3.95 -4.37 -1.77
N SER A 200 -3.47 -4.31 -0.54
CA SER A 200 -4.14 -3.60 0.56
C SER A 200 -3.85 -2.12 0.41
N ILE A 201 -4.88 -1.30 0.28
CA ILE A 201 -4.75 0.11 -0.12
C ILE A 201 -5.42 1.01 0.91
N GLY A 202 -4.69 2.04 1.33
CA GLY A 202 -5.23 3.20 2.02
C GLY A 202 -4.86 4.47 1.25
N GLU A 203 -5.81 5.39 1.08
CA GLU A 203 -5.60 6.66 0.37
C GLU A 203 -5.97 7.83 1.27
N GLU A 204 -5.26 8.95 1.13
CA GLU A 204 -5.59 10.22 1.78
C GLU A 204 -7.04 10.60 1.48
N SER A 205 -7.82 10.78 2.54
CA SER A 205 -9.25 11.02 2.39
C SER A 205 -9.54 12.47 2.04
N THR A 206 -9.79 12.77 0.78
CA THR A 206 -10.23 14.10 0.32
C THR A 206 -11.55 14.55 0.94
N ARG A 207 -12.33 13.63 1.53
CA ARG A 207 -13.58 13.93 2.25
C ARG A 207 -13.34 14.35 3.69
N TYR A 208 -12.23 13.92 4.29
CA TYR A 208 -11.84 14.23 5.65
C TYR A 208 -10.84 15.40 5.70
N CYS A 209 -9.85 15.39 4.81
CA CYS A 209 -8.82 16.42 4.73
C CYS A 209 -9.41 17.68 4.08
N ASN A 210 -9.65 18.71 4.90
CA ASN A 210 -10.14 20.01 4.42
C ASN A 210 -8.95 20.95 4.23
N TYR A 211 -8.50 21.11 3.00
CA TYR A 211 -7.32 21.90 2.63
C TYR A 211 -7.47 23.40 2.89
N SER A 212 -8.68 23.90 3.20
CA SER A 212 -8.87 25.30 3.63
C SER A 212 -8.49 25.56 5.08
N LYS A 213 -8.20 24.50 5.87
CA LYS A 213 -7.81 24.63 7.27
C LYS A 213 -6.29 24.68 7.46
N GLU A 214 -5.84 25.38 8.52
CA GLU A 214 -4.41 25.47 8.87
C GLU A 214 -3.69 24.12 8.96
N LYS A 215 -4.35 23.13 9.55
CA LYS A 215 -3.82 21.79 9.67
C LYS A 215 -3.38 21.19 8.31
N PHE A 216 -4.01 21.60 7.23
CA PHE A 216 -3.73 21.11 5.88
C PHE A 216 -3.04 22.15 4.97
N GLY A 217 -2.50 23.23 5.57
CA GLY A 217 -1.69 24.22 4.89
C GLY A 217 -2.45 25.43 4.33
N LYS A 218 -3.78 25.44 4.34
CA LYS A 218 -4.63 26.50 3.73
C LYS A 218 -4.41 26.71 2.24
N GLU A 219 -3.91 25.69 1.55
CA GLU A 219 -3.64 25.74 0.13
C GLU A 219 -3.78 24.34 -0.48
N LEU A 220 -4.01 24.27 -1.80
CA LEU A 220 -3.92 23.02 -2.51
C LEU A 220 -2.45 22.69 -2.83
N ASN A 221 -2.10 21.44 -2.65
CA ASN A 221 -0.87 20.88 -3.18
C ASN A 221 -1.19 20.18 -4.50
N VAL A 222 -0.45 20.50 -5.56
CA VAL A 222 -0.56 19.88 -6.88
C VAL A 222 0.77 19.23 -7.27
N ILE A 223 0.70 18.18 -8.06
CA ILE A 223 1.89 17.46 -8.52
C ILE A 223 2.42 18.14 -9.79
N GLU A 224 3.76 18.30 -9.84
CA GLU A 224 4.47 18.78 -11.03
C GLU A 224 4.23 17.83 -12.21
N PRO A 225 3.76 18.35 -13.38
CA PRO A 225 3.54 17.53 -14.55
C PRO A 225 4.83 16.98 -15.15
N ILE A 226 4.92 15.68 -15.37
CA ILE A 226 6.08 15.03 -15.99
C ILE A 226 6.34 15.49 -17.43
N TRP A 227 5.31 15.92 -18.14
CA TRP A 227 5.42 16.35 -19.55
C TRP A 227 6.00 17.75 -19.74
N PHE A 228 6.24 18.51 -18.66
CA PHE A 228 6.94 19.78 -18.78
C PHE A 228 8.42 19.55 -19.11
N THR A 229 8.92 20.35 -20.04
CA THR A 229 10.35 20.44 -20.34
C THR A 229 11.10 21.03 -19.17
N ASP A 230 12.43 20.86 -19.12
CA ASP A 230 13.25 21.44 -18.07
C ASP A 230 13.15 22.97 -18.00
N ASP A 231 12.96 23.63 -19.15
CA ASP A 231 12.77 25.08 -19.17
C ASP A 231 11.39 25.48 -18.65
N GLU A 232 10.34 24.70 -18.95
CA GLU A 232 9.00 24.90 -18.39
C GLU A 232 9.00 24.67 -16.88
N LYS A 233 9.72 23.66 -16.40
CA LYS A 233 9.90 23.42 -14.96
C LYS A 233 10.65 24.55 -14.26
N LYS A 234 11.67 25.12 -14.89
CA LYS A 234 12.35 26.31 -14.36
C LYS A 234 11.40 27.50 -14.24
N ILE A 235 10.57 27.71 -15.26
CA ILE A 235 9.52 28.74 -15.21
C ILE A 235 8.54 28.44 -14.08
N LEU A 236 8.08 27.19 -13.97
CA LEU A 236 7.14 26.75 -12.95
C LEU A 236 7.61 27.05 -11.51
N HIS A 237 8.91 26.97 -11.26
CA HIS A 237 9.50 27.24 -9.95
C HIS A 237 9.98 28.68 -9.76
N ASN A 238 9.84 29.56 -10.77
CA ASN A 238 10.23 30.96 -10.67
C ASN A 238 8.99 31.87 -10.68
N GLU A 239 8.56 32.29 -9.48
CA GLU A 239 7.35 33.11 -9.30
C GLU A 239 7.34 34.39 -10.12
N ASN A 240 8.52 34.94 -10.50
CA ASN A 240 8.64 36.16 -11.29
C ASN A 240 8.37 35.95 -12.79
N ASP A 241 8.38 34.71 -13.26
CA ASP A 241 8.19 34.37 -14.67
C ASP A 241 6.73 34.00 -15.00
N HIS A 242 5.83 34.04 -14.01
CA HIS A 242 4.41 33.74 -14.18
C HIS A 242 3.57 34.97 -14.37
N MET A 243 2.57 34.82 -15.23
CA MET A 243 1.47 35.77 -15.29
C MET A 243 0.63 35.66 -13.99
N SER A 244 0.28 36.77 -13.38
CA SER A 244 -0.57 36.74 -12.20
C SER A 244 -1.97 36.22 -12.54
N PHE A 245 -2.64 35.60 -11.55
CA PHE A 245 -4.01 35.11 -11.71
C PHE A 245 -4.98 36.23 -12.16
N LYS A 246 -4.76 37.46 -11.71
CA LYS A 246 -5.54 38.61 -12.11
C LYS A 246 -5.33 38.96 -13.59
N GLU A 247 -4.08 39.02 -14.07
CA GLU A 247 -3.76 39.28 -15.48
C GLU A 247 -4.34 38.18 -16.38
N MET A 248 -4.29 36.92 -15.98
CA MET A 248 -4.92 35.81 -16.72
C MET A 248 -6.44 36.00 -16.81
N CYS A 249 -7.11 36.34 -15.69
CA CYS A 249 -8.53 36.63 -15.70
C CYS A 249 -8.89 37.81 -16.62
N GLU A 250 -8.09 38.86 -16.64
CA GLU A 250 -8.29 40.03 -17.51
C GLU A 250 -8.14 39.66 -18.98
N LEU A 251 -7.18 38.82 -19.36
CA LEU A 251 -6.99 38.32 -20.71
C LEU A 251 -8.21 37.52 -21.19
N ILE A 252 -8.68 36.59 -20.35
CA ILE A 252 -9.87 35.79 -20.64
C ILE A 252 -11.10 36.67 -20.82
N ALA A 253 -11.29 37.66 -19.96
CA ALA A 253 -12.43 38.57 -20.01
C ALA A 253 -12.44 39.45 -21.31
N ARG A 254 -11.26 39.73 -21.85
CA ARG A 254 -11.12 40.50 -23.12
C ARG A 254 -11.35 39.64 -24.36
N GLY A 255 -11.46 38.31 -24.22
CA GLY A 255 -11.67 37.40 -25.35
C GLY A 255 -10.50 37.39 -26.34
N THR A 256 -9.30 37.72 -25.89
CA THR A 256 -8.10 37.69 -26.73
C THR A 256 -7.63 36.27 -26.92
N ASP A 257 -7.19 35.92 -28.14
CA ASP A 257 -6.37 34.74 -28.38
C ASP A 257 -5.14 34.80 -27.46
N PHE A 258 -4.73 33.65 -26.90
CA PHE A 258 -3.62 33.55 -25.95
C PHE A 258 -2.28 33.13 -26.59
N PRO A 259 -1.85 33.70 -27.75
CA PRO A 259 -0.66 33.22 -28.45
C PRO A 259 0.66 33.41 -27.65
N THR A 260 0.60 34.21 -26.58
CA THR A 260 1.75 34.52 -25.72
C THR A 260 1.77 33.74 -24.40
N MET A 261 0.66 33.06 -24.06
CA MET A 261 0.66 32.23 -22.85
C MET A 261 1.48 30.97 -23.06
N LYS A 262 2.35 30.70 -22.11
CA LYS A 262 3.13 29.45 -22.05
C LYS A 262 2.20 28.31 -21.53
N GLN A 263 2.53 27.08 -21.87
CA GLN A 263 1.79 25.90 -21.37
C GLN A 263 1.73 25.88 -19.84
N VAL A 264 2.81 26.32 -19.18
CA VAL A 264 2.91 26.45 -17.72
C VAL A 264 1.84 27.38 -17.15
N ASP A 265 1.63 28.56 -17.81
CA ASP A 265 0.63 29.54 -17.35
C ASP A 265 -0.80 29.00 -17.45
N TYR A 266 -1.13 28.27 -18.52
CA TYR A 266 -2.42 27.60 -18.66
C TYR A 266 -2.66 26.58 -17.55
N TRP A 267 -1.64 25.75 -17.28
CA TRP A 267 -1.74 24.75 -16.23
C TRP A 267 -1.88 25.37 -14.84
N MET A 268 -1.06 26.39 -14.57
CA MET A 268 -1.15 27.18 -13.33
C MET A 268 -2.52 27.81 -13.15
N PHE A 269 -3.04 28.45 -14.19
CA PHE A 269 -4.35 29.08 -14.17
C PHE A 269 -5.46 28.08 -13.85
N ALA A 270 -5.48 26.93 -14.53
CA ALA A 270 -6.50 25.90 -14.33
C ALA A 270 -6.49 25.40 -12.86
N ASN A 271 -5.32 25.14 -12.30
CA ASN A 271 -5.18 24.67 -10.92
C ASN A 271 -5.54 25.75 -9.90
N LEU A 272 -5.13 27.01 -10.12
CA LEU A 272 -5.48 28.15 -9.25
C LEU A 272 -6.99 28.45 -9.27
N ALA A 273 -7.65 28.33 -10.42
CA ALA A 273 -9.10 28.48 -10.53
C ALA A 273 -9.84 27.41 -9.72
N CYS A 274 -9.37 26.16 -9.78
CA CYS A 274 -9.92 25.06 -8.97
C CYS A 274 -9.66 25.29 -7.48
N GLU A 275 -8.47 25.73 -7.11
CA GLU A 275 -8.12 26.07 -5.72
C GLU A 275 -9.04 27.17 -5.18
N TYR A 276 -9.22 28.24 -5.94
CA TYR A 276 -10.11 29.33 -5.57
C TYR A 276 -11.55 28.82 -5.36
N ALA A 277 -12.07 28.04 -6.29
CA ALA A 277 -13.40 27.45 -6.18
C ALA A 277 -13.51 26.53 -4.95
N TYR A 278 -12.51 25.71 -4.68
CA TYR A 278 -12.44 24.85 -3.49
C TYR A 278 -12.45 25.68 -2.20
N MET A 279 -11.57 26.67 -2.10
CA MET A 279 -11.45 27.54 -0.92
C MET A 279 -12.74 28.30 -0.65
N MET A 280 -13.33 28.90 -1.67
CA MET A 280 -14.61 29.62 -1.54
C MET A 280 -15.72 28.70 -1.05
N ASN A 281 -15.86 27.51 -1.61
CA ASN A 281 -16.92 26.59 -1.21
C ASN A 281 -16.72 26.00 0.18
N THR A 282 -15.49 25.79 0.63
CA THR A 282 -15.20 25.21 1.94
C THR A 282 -15.18 26.25 3.07
N THR A 283 -14.92 27.53 2.78
CA THR A 283 -14.89 28.61 3.76
C THR A 283 -16.17 29.41 3.80
N GLN A 284 -16.66 29.88 2.64
CA GLN A 284 -17.85 30.77 2.55
C GLN A 284 -19.16 30.02 2.81
N PHE A 285 -19.23 28.75 2.37
CA PHE A 285 -20.43 27.94 2.50
C PHE A 285 -20.29 26.84 3.54
N GLY A 286 -19.21 26.84 4.33
CA GLY A 286 -18.95 25.85 5.39
C GLY A 286 -20.03 25.84 6.47
N GLU A 287 -20.57 26.99 6.83
CA GLU A 287 -21.67 27.14 7.77
C GLU A 287 -23.00 26.55 7.26
N ASN A 288 -23.15 26.42 5.95
CA ASN A 288 -24.33 25.87 5.28
C ASN A 288 -24.18 24.36 4.93
N ASN A 289 -23.52 23.58 5.76
CA ASN A 289 -23.24 22.15 5.51
C ASN A 289 -22.32 21.84 4.32
N TRP A 290 -21.59 22.82 3.79
CA TRP A 290 -20.49 22.55 2.89
C TRP A 290 -19.31 22.02 3.69
N THR A 291 -18.90 20.80 3.39
CA THR A 291 -17.83 20.07 4.06
C THR A 291 -16.73 19.77 3.06
N ALA A 292 -15.59 19.26 3.55
CA ALA A 292 -14.55 18.72 2.68
C ALA A 292 -15.12 17.70 1.67
N GLN A 293 -16.16 16.96 2.04
CA GLN A 293 -16.84 16.02 1.15
C GLN A 293 -17.40 16.67 -0.12
N LYS A 294 -18.04 17.86 0.01
CA LYS A 294 -18.57 18.60 -1.13
C LYS A 294 -17.45 19.33 -1.87
N GLY A 295 -16.52 19.93 -1.13
CA GLY A 295 -15.35 20.61 -1.70
C GLY A 295 -14.49 19.68 -2.54
N SER A 296 -14.36 18.40 -2.15
CA SER A 296 -13.55 17.43 -2.88
C SER A 296 -13.96 17.23 -4.35
N LEU A 297 -15.19 17.58 -4.73
CA LEU A 297 -15.65 17.54 -6.11
C LEU A 297 -15.03 18.65 -6.99
N MET A 298 -14.43 19.66 -6.36
CA MET A 298 -13.77 20.80 -7.03
C MET A 298 -12.25 20.64 -7.12
N LEU A 299 -11.71 19.55 -6.61
CA LEU A 299 -10.28 19.29 -6.70
C LEU A 299 -9.88 18.95 -8.14
N PRO A 300 -8.83 19.60 -8.68
CA PRO A 300 -8.27 19.19 -9.96
C PRO A 300 -7.63 17.80 -9.86
N LEU A 301 -7.52 17.12 -11.00
CA LEU A 301 -6.90 15.80 -11.07
C LEU A 301 -5.40 15.81 -10.76
N ASP A 302 -4.76 16.98 -10.87
CA ASP A 302 -3.36 17.21 -10.51
C ASP A 302 -3.15 17.40 -9.01
N THR A 303 -4.23 17.47 -8.21
CA THR A 303 -4.13 17.52 -6.75
C THR A 303 -3.24 16.38 -6.25
N LYS A 304 -2.30 16.71 -5.37
CA LYS A 304 -1.47 15.76 -4.66
C LYS A 304 -2.35 14.87 -3.78
N THR A 305 -2.20 13.57 -3.89
CA THR A 305 -2.72 12.61 -2.92
C THR A 305 -1.59 11.70 -2.41
N GLU A 306 -1.76 11.18 -1.23
CA GLU A 306 -0.92 10.10 -0.72
C GLU A 306 -1.73 8.82 -0.61
N SER A 307 -1.14 7.74 -1.04
CA SER A 307 -1.70 6.41 -0.81
C SER A 307 -0.64 5.45 -0.28
N ILE A 308 -1.10 4.51 0.51
CA ILE A 308 -0.25 3.47 1.08
C ILE A 308 -0.73 2.11 0.59
N HIS A 309 0.20 1.32 0.11
CA HIS A 309 -0.04 0.03 -0.52
C HIS A 309 0.79 -1.04 0.15
N THR A 310 0.16 -2.14 0.57
CA THR A 310 0.87 -3.31 1.08
C THR A 310 0.48 -4.53 0.25
N ALA A 311 1.47 -5.23 -0.28
CA ALA A 311 1.23 -6.37 -1.15
C ALA A 311 2.32 -7.43 -1.01
N PHE A 312 2.02 -8.64 -1.47
CA PHE A 312 3.02 -9.69 -1.66
C PHE A 312 4.03 -9.30 -2.75
N VAL A 313 5.21 -9.86 -2.66
CA VAL A 313 6.27 -9.65 -3.66
C VAL A 313 5.81 -9.99 -5.07
N SER A 314 5.08 -11.08 -5.23
CA SER A 314 4.49 -11.49 -6.51
C SER A 314 3.48 -10.48 -7.08
N ASP A 315 2.68 -9.85 -6.21
CA ASP A 315 1.74 -8.80 -6.60
C ASP A 315 2.45 -7.49 -6.98
N TRP A 316 3.57 -7.16 -6.31
CA TRP A 316 4.44 -6.06 -6.72
C TRP A 316 5.08 -6.32 -8.08
N ALA A 317 5.58 -7.52 -8.35
CA ALA A 317 6.10 -7.88 -9.67
C ALA A 317 5.04 -7.73 -10.76
N HIS A 318 3.79 -8.15 -10.49
CA HIS A 318 2.67 -7.92 -11.40
C HIS A 318 2.38 -6.42 -11.61
N PHE A 319 2.40 -5.62 -10.55
CA PHE A 319 2.25 -4.17 -10.64
C PHE A 319 3.31 -3.55 -11.54
N PHE A 320 4.59 -3.91 -11.39
CA PHE A 320 5.68 -3.42 -12.22
C PHE A 320 5.52 -3.82 -13.69
N ASN A 321 5.11 -5.05 -13.96
CA ASN A 321 4.80 -5.48 -15.32
C ASN A 321 3.75 -4.60 -16.00
N LEU A 322 2.74 -4.16 -15.27
CA LEU A 322 1.66 -3.34 -15.82
C LEU A 322 1.99 -1.85 -15.84
N ARG A 323 2.59 -1.30 -14.78
CA ARG A 323 2.73 0.14 -14.58
C ARG A 323 4.12 0.68 -14.89
N ALA A 324 5.18 -0.12 -14.74
CA ALA A 324 6.51 0.25 -15.14
C ALA A 324 6.81 -0.19 -16.58
N LEU A 325 6.54 -1.45 -16.92
CA LEU A 325 6.92 -2.04 -18.21
C LEU A 325 5.86 -1.93 -19.31
N GLY A 326 4.58 -1.77 -18.96
CA GLY A 326 3.49 -1.70 -19.92
C GLY A 326 3.30 -2.97 -20.74
N THR A 327 3.30 -4.14 -20.10
CA THR A 327 3.23 -5.44 -20.79
C THR A 327 1.88 -5.70 -21.48
N THR A 328 0.80 -5.10 -20.99
CA THR A 328 -0.57 -5.30 -21.52
C THR A 328 -1.18 -4.02 -22.12
N GLY A 329 -0.42 -2.94 -22.21
CA GLY A 329 -0.87 -1.65 -22.73
C GLY A 329 0.15 -0.55 -22.46
N SER A 330 -0.18 0.68 -22.83
CA SER A 330 0.66 1.84 -22.52
C SER A 330 0.20 2.47 -21.21
N PRO A 331 0.93 2.33 -20.11
CA PRO A 331 0.62 3.03 -18.87
C PRO A 331 0.84 4.54 -19.07
N ARG A 332 0.12 5.36 -18.30
CA ARG A 332 0.33 6.81 -18.33
C ARG A 332 1.77 7.15 -17.94
N PRO A 333 2.40 8.16 -18.55
CA PRO A 333 3.72 8.64 -18.12
C PRO A 333 3.80 8.89 -16.61
N SER A 334 2.83 9.58 -16.02
CA SER A 334 2.79 9.85 -14.58
C SER A 334 2.67 8.60 -13.69
N ALA A 335 2.18 7.48 -14.22
CA ALA A 335 2.19 6.21 -13.50
C ALA A 335 3.56 5.53 -13.60
N LYS A 336 4.23 5.60 -14.77
CA LYS A 336 5.60 5.11 -14.96
C LYS A 336 6.60 5.89 -14.11
N GLU A 337 6.38 7.20 -13.95
CA GLU A 337 7.21 8.11 -13.15
C GLU A 337 7.41 7.62 -11.72
N VAL A 338 6.41 6.99 -11.12
CA VAL A 338 6.54 6.42 -9.76
C VAL A 338 6.81 4.92 -9.77
N ALA A 339 6.30 4.19 -10.76
CA ALA A 339 6.41 2.73 -10.80
C ALA A 339 7.80 2.25 -11.28
N TRP A 340 8.41 2.94 -12.24
CA TRP A 340 9.74 2.57 -12.74
C TRP A 340 10.83 2.71 -11.68
N PRO A 341 11.03 3.87 -11.05
CA PRO A 341 12.08 4.01 -10.03
C PRO A 341 11.81 3.12 -8.81
N LEU A 342 10.54 2.87 -8.45
CA LEU A 342 10.21 1.93 -7.40
C LEU A 342 10.61 0.49 -7.78
N MET A 343 10.40 0.06 -9.02
CA MET A 343 10.85 -1.25 -9.52
C MET A 343 12.36 -1.39 -9.39
N ILE A 344 13.12 -0.36 -9.79
CA ILE A 344 14.58 -0.36 -9.67
C ILE A 344 15.01 -0.42 -8.21
N GLU A 345 14.33 0.30 -7.32
CA GLU A 345 14.61 0.26 -5.87
C GLU A 345 14.33 -1.14 -5.29
N PHE A 346 13.24 -1.82 -5.71
CA PHE A 346 12.96 -3.19 -5.30
C PHE A 346 14.05 -4.16 -5.76
N MET A 347 14.58 -3.98 -6.98
CA MET A 347 15.71 -4.77 -7.49
C MET A 347 16.98 -4.49 -6.70
N SER A 348 17.29 -3.23 -6.43
CA SER A 348 18.51 -2.84 -5.71
C SER A 348 18.55 -3.39 -4.28
N ARG A 349 17.38 -3.48 -3.63
CA ARG A 349 17.25 -4.08 -2.29
C ARG A 349 17.17 -5.62 -2.33
N GLY A 350 17.16 -6.22 -3.51
CA GLY A 350 17.02 -7.68 -3.65
C GLY A 350 15.62 -8.21 -3.27
N TYR A 351 14.59 -7.37 -3.29
CA TYR A 351 13.21 -7.80 -3.03
C TYR A 351 12.64 -8.56 -4.21
N ILE A 352 13.02 -8.16 -5.42
CA ILE A 352 12.73 -8.84 -6.68
C ILE A 352 14.00 -8.91 -7.53
N SER A 353 13.98 -9.81 -8.51
CA SER A 353 14.99 -9.93 -9.57
C SER A 353 14.36 -9.75 -10.95
N THR A 354 15.18 -9.72 -11.98
CA THR A 354 14.69 -9.65 -13.36
C THR A 354 13.85 -10.87 -13.77
N SER A 355 13.99 -12.00 -13.08
CA SER A 355 13.16 -13.19 -13.31
C SER A 355 11.73 -13.08 -12.74
N ASP A 356 11.50 -12.17 -11.81
CA ASP A 356 10.18 -11.96 -11.20
C ASP A 356 9.28 -11.04 -12.05
N ILE A 357 9.87 -10.33 -13.01
CA ILE A 357 9.19 -9.45 -13.96
C ILE A 357 9.31 -9.95 -15.39
N ASN A 358 8.69 -9.27 -16.35
CA ASN A 358 8.88 -9.57 -17.78
C ASN A 358 10.28 -9.12 -18.22
N SER A 359 11.26 -10.02 -18.08
CA SER A 359 12.68 -9.75 -18.35
C SER A 359 12.92 -9.37 -19.81
N ALA A 360 12.21 -9.97 -20.77
CA ALA A 360 12.32 -9.64 -22.18
C ALA A 360 11.89 -8.21 -22.48
N LYS A 361 10.76 -7.77 -21.88
CA LYS A 361 10.27 -6.42 -22.02
C LYS A 361 11.19 -5.39 -21.33
N TYR A 362 11.70 -5.73 -20.16
CA TYR A 362 12.68 -4.93 -19.45
C TYR A 362 13.95 -4.72 -20.30
N ALA A 363 14.53 -5.80 -20.82
CA ALA A 363 15.72 -5.73 -21.67
C ALA A 363 15.47 -4.91 -22.94
N GLN A 364 14.31 -5.10 -23.60
CA GLN A 364 13.92 -4.30 -24.78
C GLN A 364 13.87 -2.80 -24.48
N ILE A 365 13.37 -2.41 -23.31
CA ILE A 365 13.29 -0.99 -22.93
C ILE A 365 14.70 -0.42 -22.70
N ILE A 366 15.53 -1.13 -21.93
CA ILE A 366 16.91 -0.68 -21.65
C ILE A 366 17.77 -0.60 -22.93
N GLU A 367 17.56 -1.53 -23.87
CA GLU A 367 18.27 -1.49 -25.17
C GLU A 367 17.81 -0.36 -26.07
N LYS A 368 16.52 0.00 -26.02
CA LYS A 368 15.91 0.97 -26.93
C LYS A 368 16.13 2.42 -26.53
N PHE A 369 16.24 2.72 -25.23
CA PHE A 369 16.31 4.07 -24.70
C PHE A 369 17.63 4.29 -23.98
N ASP A 370 18.44 5.25 -24.51
CA ASP A 370 19.69 5.68 -23.87
C ASP A 370 19.41 6.42 -22.55
N ASP A 371 18.32 7.18 -22.51
CA ASP A 371 17.80 7.82 -21.32
C ASP A 371 16.42 7.22 -20.97
N ILE A 372 16.32 6.70 -19.76
CA ILE A 372 15.08 6.09 -19.28
C ILE A 372 13.97 7.11 -19.09
N GLU A 373 14.27 8.38 -18.89
CA GLU A 373 13.28 9.45 -18.81
C GLU A 373 12.47 9.55 -20.12
N ASP A 374 13.08 9.33 -21.27
CA ASP A 374 12.40 9.31 -22.55
C ASP A 374 11.36 8.19 -22.62
N TYR A 375 11.68 7.02 -22.07
CA TYR A 375 10.71 5.95 -21.96
C TYR A 375 9.56 6.31 -21.00
N ILE A 376 9.89 6.93 -19.88
CA ILE A 376 8.87 7.30 -18.88
C ILE A 376 7.90 8.32 -19.44
N LYS A 377 8.38 9.30 -20.22
CA LYS A 377 7.57 10.38 -20.83
C LYS A 377 6.69 9.92 -22.01
N LEU A 378 7.00 8.76 -22.63
CA LEU A 378 6.15 8.15 -23.67
C LEU A 378 4.85 7.54 -23.11
#